data_1d22f34eaf8d888d6ad3437d3f8be0c0
#
_entry.id   1d22f34eaf8d888d6ad3437d3f8be0c0
#
_cell.length_a   1.000
_cell.length_b   1.000
_cell.length_c   1.000
_cell.angle_alpha   90.00
_cell.angle_beta   90.00
_cell.angle_gamma   90.00
#
_symmetry.space_group_name_H-M   'P 1'
#
loop_
_entity.id
_entity.type
_entity.pdbx_description
1 polymer ?
#
loop_
_entity_poly.entity_id
_entity_poly.type
_entity_poly.pdbx_seq_one_letter_code
_entity_poly.pdbx_strand_id
1 'polypeptide(L)'
;GKARRLGDKVSVWKFNGVGLPITASGTLLATESACPFTNGEPFVLYNVKSSVTPLKGGAGNPVMRGNELVGLSASCDPSAQKVLAVTHTMISRFLEQARAGNYTGFPADGTQVTELTDPVFRKFLGLPETGGGFYVVKLPVYGSFYKAGVRPGDVVESVNGIPLDSKGLIKDPALGPVSANFLFRDSAKPGDTITLGIRRKGKDGSSQPMTLDVKLDRSALEGDLVNPAPFISNPPYRIYGGLVFVPLTGAMMGEINKLSKNHPPLNLVEATQKKEDIRKKGVDEIVVFLMALPTQATLGYAQMSPSIVEKVNGVQVKSFKHLNQLLDLPAPGGTHRIEVTQQPYTMYMSQKEAAKADRFIQMRAVPVLRRD
;
A
#
# COMPACT_ATOMS: atom_id res chain seq x y z
N GLY A 1 -11.09 -8.89 -26.97
CA GLY A 1 -10.28 -7.99 -27.81
C GLY A 1 -8.99 -8.65 -28.27
N LYS A 2 -8.41 -8.21 -29.39
CA LYS A 2 -7.11 -8.73 -29.84
C LYS A 2 -6.02 -8.45 -28.81
N ALA A 3 -5.08 -9.40 -28.63
CA ALA A 3 -3.95 -9.23 -27.73
C ALA A 3 -3.19 -7.94 -28.03
N ARG A 4 -2.78 -7.24 -26.99
CA ARG A 4 -1.96 -6.02 -27.10
C ARG A 4 -0.51 -6.43 -27.35
N ARG A 5 0.21 -5.67 -28.20
CA ARG A 5 1.60 -5.96 -28.53
C ARG A 5 2.45 -4.72 -28.39
N LEU A 6 3.71 -4.92 -28.05
CA LEU A 6 4.69 -3.83 -28.13
C LEU A 6 4.74 -3.28 -29.55
N GLY A 7 4.82 -1.97 -29.66
CA GLY A 7 4.77 -1.25 -30.94
C GLY A 7 3.37 -0.85 -31.42
N ASP A 8 2.30 -1.35 -30.77
CA ASP A 8 0.93 -0.94 -31.12
C ASP A 8 0.79 0.59 -31.07
N LYS A 9 0.24 1.15 -32.16
CA LYS A 9 -0.13 2.56 -32.22
C LYS A 9 -1.43 2.77 -31.47
N VAL A 10 -1.41 3.76 -30.59
CA VAL A 10 -2.54 4.14 -29.74
C VAL A 10 -2.78 5.64 -29.80
N SER A 11 -3.91 6.09 -29.34
CA SER A 11 -4.19 7.50 -29.06
C SER A 11 -4.47 7.70 -27.58
N VAL A 12 -3.86 8.71 -26.99
CA VAL A 12 -4.15 9.15 -25.62
C VAL A 12 -5.15 10.29 -25.72
N TRP A 13 -6.28 10.16 -25.04
CA TRP A 13 -7.37 11.12 -25.06
C TRP A 13 -7.34 11.98 -23.81
N LYS A 14 -7.62 13.25 -23.97
CA LYS A 14 -7.75 14.22 -22.91
C LYS A 14 -8.97 15.08 -23.20
N PHE A 15 -9.65 15.55 -22.17
CA PHE A 15 -10.74 16.49 -22.33
C PHE A 15 -10.29 17.88 -21.85
N ASN A 16 -10.62 18.91 -22.61
CA ASN A 16 -10.38 20.29 -22.20
C ASN A 16 -11.44 20.75 -21.16
N GLY A 17 -11.30 21.98 -20.68
CA GLY A 17 -12.21 22.55 -19.66
C GLY A 17 -13.67 22.69 -20.09
N VAL A 18 -13.97 22.56 -21.39
CA VAL A 18 -15.34 22.57 -21.94
C VAL A 18 -15.79 21.19 -22.43
N GLY A 19 -15.04 20.12 -22.10
CA GLY A 19 -15.42 18.74 -22.40
C GLY A 19 -15.10 18.27 -23.81
N LEU A 20 -14.39 19.05 -24.65
CA LEU A 20 -13.99 18.63 -26.00
C LEU A 20 -12.76 17.72 -25.95
N PRO A 21 -12.73 16.61 -26.71
CA PRO A 21 -11.61 15.70 -26.75
C PRO A 21 -10.40 16.31 -27.46
N ILE A 22 -9.25 16.15 -26.84
CA ILE A 22 -7.93 16.41 -27.43
C ILE A 22 -7.23 15.06 -27.49
N THR A 23 -6.77 14.66 -28.68
CA THR A 23 -6.12 13.38 -28.89
C THR A 23 -4.66 13.56 -29.26
N ALA A 24 -3.80 12.68 -28.79
CA ALA A 24 -2.41 12.59 -29.16
C ALA A 24 -2.04 11.18 -29.59
N SER A 25 -1.22 11.07 -30.59
CA SER A 25 -0.64 9.79 -31.00
C SER A 25 0.31 9.25 -29.91
N GLY A 26 0.30 7.95 -29.75
CA GLY A 26 1.19 7.26 -28.83
C GLY A 26 1.61 5.90 -29.36
N THR A 27 2.57 5.31 -28.70
CA THR A 27 3.05 3.95 -28.99
C THR A 27 3.23 3.19 -27.69
N LEU A 28 2.71 1.97 -27.60
CA LEU A 28 2.94 1.05 -26.50
C LEU A 28 4.39 0.55 -26.57
N LEU A 29 5.25 1.01 -25.68
CA LEU A 29 6.68 0.69 -25.69
C LEU A 29 7.04 -0.52 -24.85
N ALA A 30 6.43 -0.67 -23.70
CA ALA A 30 6.79 -1.68 -22.71
C ALA A 30 5.66 -1.88 -21.69
N THR A 31 5.84 -2.82 -20.81
CA THR A 31 5.15 -2.87 -19.53
C THR A 31 6.08 -2.39 -18.43
N GLU A 32 5.51 -1.90 -17.34
CA GLU A 32 6.26 -1.43 -16.17
C GLU A 32 5.52 -1.82 -14.89
N SER A 33 6.26 -2.34 -13.91
CA SER A 33 5.70 -2.61 -12.59
C SER A 33 5.78 -1.32 -11.77
N ALA A 34 4.65 -0.76 -11.40
CA ALA A 34 4.58 0.49 -10.64
C ALA A 34 3.37 0.48 -9.68
N CYS A 35 3.44 1.33 -8.65
CA CYS A 35 2.37 1.54 -7.69
C CYS A 35 1.55 2.78 -8.10
N PRO A 36 0.56 2.66 -8.99
CA PRO A 36 -0.20 3.81 -9.47
C PRO A 36 -1.17 4.35 -8.43
N PHE A 37 -1.45 3.57 -7.40
CA PHE A 37 -2.40 3.86 -6.35
C PHE A 37 -1.68 4.00 -5.01
N THR A 38 -2.32 4.65 -4.06
CA THR A 38 -1.78 4.90 -2.71
C THR A 38 -1.63 3.65 -1.85
N ASN A 39 -2.09 2.48 -2.34
CA ASN A 39 -2.04 1.21 -1.61
C ASN A 39 -0.65 0.56 -1.52
N GLY A 40 0.37 1.13 -2.16
CA GLY A 40 1.74 0.61 -2.13
C GLY A 40 1.98 -0.69 -2.90
N GLU A 41 0.95 -1.24 -3.56
CA GLU A 41 1.04 -2.49 -4.30
C GLU A 41 1.39 -2.25 -5.77
N PRO A 42 2.44 -2.88 -6.31
CA PRO A 42 2.81 -2.70 -7.70
C PRO A 42 1.87 -3.51 -8.62
N PHE A 43 1.42 -2.86 -9.70
CA PHE A 43 0.69 -3.47 -10.80
C PHE A 43 1.48 -3.36 -12.09
N VAL A 44 1.20 -4.25 -13.04
CA VAL A 44 1.77 -4.17 -14.38
C VAL A 44 0.97 -3.16 -15.20
N LEU A 45 1.61 -2.08 -15.58
CA LEU A 45 1.03 -0.99 -16.36
C LEU A 45 1.61 -0.97 -17.77
N TYR A 46 0.85 -0.48 -18.73
CA TYR A 46 1.37 -0.14 -20.04
C TYR A 46 2.17 1.16 -19.96
N ASN A 47 3.39 1.13 -20.49
CA ASN A 47 4.21 2.31 -20.73
C ASN A 47 3.96 2.78 -22.17
N VAL A 48 3.27 3.90 -22.30
CA VAL A 48 2.93 4.50 -23.60
C VAL A 48 3.73 5.78 -23.76
N LYS A 49 4.50 5.88 -24.83
CA LYS A 49 5.13 7.13 -25.26
C LYS A 49 4.13 7.94 -26.07
N SER A 50 3.87 9.18 -25.69
CA SER A 50 2.94 10.07 -26.39
C SER A 50 3.50 11.48 -26.51
N SER A 51 3.26 12.12 -27.64
CA SER A 51 3.70 13.49 -27.91
C SER A 51 2.95 14.56 -27.12
N VAL A 52 1.74 14.26 -26.68
CA VAL A 52 0.96 15.09 -25.76
C VAL A 52 0.67 14.28 -24.53
N THR A 53 1.24 14.72 -23.43
CA THR A 53 0.93 14.13 -22.13
C THR A 53 -0.24 14.87 -21.51
N PRO A 54 -1.15 14.17 -20.84
CA PRO A 54 -2.09 14.80 -19.92
C PRO A 54 -1.34 15.69 -18.93
N LEU A 55 -2.02 16.63 -18.32
CA LEU A 55 -1.46 17.45 -17.25
C LEU A 55 -0.81 16.55 -16.18
N LYS A 56 0.27 17.02 -15.57
CA LYS A 56 0.97 16.31 -14.49
C LYS A 56 -0.05 15.75 -13.49
N GLY A 57 -0.04 14.43 -13.28
CA GLY A 57 -1.01 13.77 -12.42
C GLY A 57 -2.34 13.39 -13.09
N GLY A 58 -2.49 13.53 -14.39
CA GLY A 58 -3.72 13.20 -15.14
C GLY A 58 -4.01 11.69 -15.14
N ALA A 59 -4.84 11.22 -14.22
CA ALA A 59 -5.36 9.86 -14.19
C ALA A 59 -6.75 9.76 -14.87
N GLY A 60 -7.10 8.55 -15.34
CA GLY A 60 -8.41 8.25 -15.93
C GLY A 60 -8.59 8.63 -17.40
N ASN A 61 -7.56 9.13 -18.06
CA ASN A 61 -7.66 9.46 -19.48
C ASN A 61 -7.63 8.18 -20.35
N PRO A 62 -8.54 8.01 -21.32
CA PRO A 62 -8.57 6.83 -22.18
C PRO A 62 -7.32 6.71 -23.05
N VAL A 63 -6.79 5.50 -23.13
CA VAL A 63 -5.80 5.10 -24.14
C VAL A 63 -6.50 4.16 -25.11
N MET A 64 -6.59 4.55 -26.36
CA MET A 64 -7.40 3.89 -27.37
C MET A 64 -6.56 3.31 -28.52
N ARG A 65 -7.00 2.21 -29.11
CA ARG A 65 -6.52 1.68 -30.38
C ARG A 65 -7.71 1.59 -31.33
N GLY A 66 -7.84 2.57 -32.22
CA GLY A 66 -9.09 2.78 -32.95
C GLY A 66 -10.24 3.02 -31.95
N ASN A 67 -11.28 2.21 -32.04
CA ASN A 67 -12.43 2.28 -31.13
C ASN A 67 -12.33 1.37 -29.88
N GLU A 68 -11.20 0.71 -29.70
CA GLU A 68 -11.01 -0.19 -28.56
C GLU A 68 -10.28 0.52 -27.40
N LEU A 69 -10.82 0.43 -26.19
CA LEU A 69 -10.13 0.87 -24.99
C LEU A 69 -8.97 -0.07 -24.69
N VAL A 70 -7.74 0.46 -24.72
CA VAL A 70 -6.51 -0.27 -24.39
C VAL A 70 -6.21 -0.18 -22.89
N GLY A 71 -6.45 0.99 -22.31
CA GLY A 71 -6.17 1.26 -20.91
C GLY A 71 -6.69 2.62 -20.47
N LEU A 72 -6.51 2.92 -19.20
CA LEU A 72 -6.77 4.22 -18.61
C LEU A 72 -5.47 4.75 -17.99
N SER A 73 -5.12 6.02 -18.24
CA SER A 73 -3.93 6.60 -17.65
C SER A 73 -4.00 6.55 -16.11
N ALA A 74 -2.94 6.09 -15.47
CA ALA A 74 -2.78 6.07 -14.03
C ALA A 74 -1.84 7.19 -13.55
N SER A 75 -0.80 7.46 -14.34
CA SER A 75 0.11 8.59 -14.13
C SER A 75 0.70 9.05 -15.45
N CYS A 76 1.16 10.31 -15.49
CA CYS A 76 1.77 10.91 -16.64
C CYS A 76 3.02 11.69 -16.24
N ASP A 77 4.09 11.51 -17.00
CA ASP A 77 5.31 12.31 -16.93
C ASP A 77 5.48 13.09 -18.25
N PRO A 78 5.13 14.39 -18.27
CA PRO A 78 5.26 15.22 -19.46
C PRO A 78 6.71 15.37 -19.92
N SER A 79 7.67 15.40 -19.01
CA SER A 79 9.09 15.58 -19.33
C SER A 79 9.66 14.37 -20.07
N ALA A 80 9.24 13.18 -19.71
CA ALA A 80 9.61 11.93 -20.37
C ALA A 80 8.66 11.54 -21.53
N GLN A 81 7.62 12.33 -21.81
CA GLN A 81 6.54 11.98 -22.75
C GLN A 81 5.93 10.60 -22.46
N LYS A 82 5.82 10.26 -21.17
CA LYS A 82 5.45 8.94 -20.69
C LYS A 82 4.06 8.97 -20.07
N VAL A 83 3.23 8.00 -20.46
CA VAL A 83 1.93 7.72 -19.85
C VAL A 83 1.96 6.29 -19.35
N LEU A 84 1.79 6.09 -18.05
CA LEU A 84 1.53 4.78 -17.45
C LEU A 84 0.02 4.56 -17.44
N ALA A 85 -0.43 3.47 -18.03
CA ALA A 85 -1.85 3.16 -18.13
C ALA A 85 -2.18 1.82 -17.51
N VAL A 86 -3.26 1.77 -16.72
CA VAL A 86 -3.88 0.54 -16.24
C VAL A 86 -4.27 -0.31 -17.44
N THR A 87 -3.94 -1.59 -17.41
CA THR A 87 -4.15 -2.49 -18.54
C THR A 87 -5.64 -2.83 -18.75
N HIS A 88 -6.01 -3.15 -19.98
CA HIS A 88 -7.36 -3.62 -20.28
C HIS A 88 -7.74 -4.87 -19.48
N THR A 89 -6.78 -5.74 -19.15
CA THR A 89 -6.99 -6.93 -18.31
C THR A 89 -7.49 -6.54 -16.92
N MET A 90 -6.84 -5.58 -16.27
CA MET A 90 -7.29 -5.06 -14.97
C MET A 90 -8.68 -4.43 -15.07
N ILE A 91 -8.90 -3.60 -16.11
CA ILE A 91 -10.19 -2.92 -16.31
C ILE A 91 -11.31 -3.94 -16.52
N SER A 92 -11.10 -4.92 -17.41
CA SER A 92 -12.10 -5.97 -17.68
C SER A 92 -12.44 -6.74 -16.43
N ARG A 93 -11.44 -7.12 -15.65
CA ARG A 93 -11.59 -7.85 -14.41
C ARG A 93 -12.36 -7.07 -13.34
N PHE A 94 -12.03 -5.78 -13.19
CA PHE A 94 -12.80 -4.90 -12.31
C PHE A 94 -14.26 -4.83 -12.73
N LEU A 95 -14.53 -4.64 -14.02
CA LEU A 95 -15.90 -4.55 -14.55
C LEU A 95 -16.68 -5.87 -14.42
N GLU A 96 -16.03 -7.00 -14.63
CA GLU A 96 -16.65 -8.33 -14.41
C GLU A 96 -17.11 -8.50 -12.97
N GLN A 97 -16.23 -8.24 -12.00
CA GLN A 97 -16.56 -8.34 -10.58
C GLN A 97 -17.63 -7.33 -10.17
N ALA A 98 -17.54 -6.09 -10.64
CA ALA A 98 -18.52 -5.05 -10.34
C ALA A 98 -19.92 -5.40 -10.87
N ARG A 99 -20.00 -5.93 -12.10
CA ARG A 99 -21.26 -6.38 -12.71
C ARG A 99 -21.86 -7.59 -12.00
N ALA A 100 -21.03 -8.49 -11.49
CA ALA A 100 -21.46 -9.64 -10.71
C ALA A 100 -21.93 -9.27 -9.29
N GLY A 101 -21.81 -8.01 -8.88
CA GLY A 101 -22.14 -7.54 -7.53
C GLY A 101 -21.26 -8.13 -6.42
N ASN A 102 -20.16 -8.77 -6.79
CA ASN A 102 -19.23 -9.43 -5.86
C ASN A 102 -17.79 -8.99 -6.16
N TYR A 103 -17.49 -7.75 -5.80
CA TYR A 103 -16.14 -7.22 -5.96
C TYR A 103 -15.20 -7.75 -4.87
N THR A 104 -14.33 -8.69 -5.23
CA THR A 104 -13.32 -9.28 -4.34
C THR A 104 -11.96 -8.57 -4.41
N GLY A 105 -11.78 -7.64 -5.34
CA GLY A 105 -10.53 -6.90 -5.55
C GLY A 105 -9.45 -7.72 -6.23
N PHE A 106 -8.19 -7.35 -5.98
CA PHE A 106 -6.99 -8.00 -6.51
C PHE A 106 -6.24 -8.69 -5.37
N PRO A 107 -5.58 -9.84 -5.64
CA PRO A 107 -4.72 -10.47 -4.64
C PRO A 107 -3.60 -9.53 -4.20
N ALA A 108 -3.16 -9.68 -2.95
CA ALA A 108 -2.03 -8.95 -2.39
C ALA A 108 -1.17 -9.91 -1.56
N ASP A 109 0.11 -10.02 -1.89
CA ASP A 109 1.03 -10.91 -1.17
C ASP A 109 1.94 -10.17 -0.18
N GLY A 110 2.18 -8.86 -0.39
CA GLY A 110 3.02 -7.99 0.44
C GLY A 110 4.49 -8.42 0.50
N THR A 111 4.93 -9.26 -0.42
CA THR A 111 6.28 -9.83 -0.43
C THR A 111 7.28 -8.79 -0.94
N GLN A 112 8.34 -8.57 -0.18
CA GLN A 112 9.48 -7.79 -0.60
C GLN A 112 10.53 -8.72 -1.22
N VAL A 113 10.92 -8.41 -2.43
CA VAL A 113 11.83 -9.24 -3.22
C VAL A 113 13.04 -8.44 -3.72
N THR A 114 14.11 -9.13 -4.06
CA THR A 114 15.22 -8.55 -4.80
C THR A 114 15.59 -9.41 -6.00
N GLU A 115 16.15 -8.78 -7.02
CA GLU A 115 16.62 -9.43 -8.25
C GLU A 115 17.85 -10.32 -7.97
N LEU A 116 18.06 -11.29 -8.83
CA LEU A 116 19.18 -12.24 -8.76
C LEU A 116 20.20 -11.99 -9.88
N THR A 117 20.50 -10.72 -10.15
CA THR A 117 21.45 -10.33 -11.20
C THR A 117 22.91 -10.39 -10.75
N ASP A 118 23.18 -10.34 -9.44
CA ASP A 118 24.54 -10.46 -8.89
C ASP A 118 25.02 -11.91 -8.86
N PRO A 119 26.12 -12.27 -9.60
CA PRO A 119 26.64 -13.63 -9.64
C PRO A 119 27.23 -14.08 -8.29
N VAL A 120 27.77 -13.16 -7.48
CA VAL A 120 28.30 -13.51 -6.16
C VAL A 120 27.17 -13.89 -5.22
N PHE A 121 26.08 -13.13 -5.24
CA PHE A 121 24.89 -13.44 -4.45
C PHE A 121 24.25 -14.77 -4.89
N ARG A 122 24.16 -15.03 -6.20
CA ARG A 122 23.70 -16.31 -6.73
C ARG A 122 24.54 -17.49 -6.22
N LYS A 123 25.86 -17.37 -6.28
CA LYS A 123 26.79 -18.38 -5.76
C LYS A 123 26.62 -18.59 -4.26
N PHE A 124 26.47 -17.51 -3.49
CA PHE A 124 26.19 -17.59 -2.05
C PHE A 124 24.91 -18.37 -1.74
N LEU A 125 23.88 -18.23 -2.57
CA LEU A 125 22.62 -18.96 -2.46
C LEU A 125 22.67 -20.40 -2.95
N GLY A 126 23.81 -20.86 -3.52
CA GLY A 126 23.95 -22.18 -4.11
C GLY A 126 23.11 -22.37 -5.37
N LEU A 127 22.84 -21.30 -6.11
CA LEU A 127 22.06 -21.33 -7.35
C LEU A 127 22.94 -21.69 -8.53
N PRO A 128 22.38 -22.32 -9.60
CA PRO A 128 23.08 -22.53 -10.88
C PRO A 128 23.58 -21.17 -11.43
N GLU A 129 24.66 -21.21 -12.22
CA GLU A 129 25.19 -20.01 -12.88
C GLU A 129 24.15 -19.36 -13.81
N THR A 130 23.35 -20.19 -14.48
CA THR A 130 22.23 -19.79 -15.33
C THR A 130 20.91 -20.03 -14.63
N GLY A 131 19.89 -19.27 -15.02
CA GLY A 131 18.55 -19.36 -14.46
C GLY A 131 18.11 -18.04 -13.84
N GLY A 132 16.85 -17.96 -13.48
CA GLY A 132 16.25 -16.76 -13.00
C GLY A 132 15.56 -16.92 -11.65
N GLY A 133 14.76 -15.95 -11.34
CA GLY A 133 13.96 -15.88 -10.13
C GLY A 133 14.09 -14.56 -9.39
N PHE A 134 13.40 -14.47 -8.29
CA PHE A 134 13.58 -13.41 -7.32
C PHE A 134 13.79 -13.98 -5.91
N TYR A 135 14.62 -13.32 -5.14
CA TYR A 135 14.90 -13.67 -3.75
C TYR A 135 13.88 -13.02 -2.82
N VAL A 136 13.28 -13.81 -1.92
CA VAL A 136 12.32 -13.33 -0.93
C VAL A 136 13.08 -12.75 0.25
N VAL A 137 13.03 -11.41 0.39
CA VAL A 137 13.68 -10.68 1.49
C VAL A 137 12.79 -10.72 2.73
N LYS A 138 11.50 -10.38 2.57
CA LYS A 138 10.53 -10.27 3.65
C LYS A 138 9.13 -10.53 3.10
N LEU A 139 8.27 -11.12 3.92
CA LEU A 139 6.85 -11.29 3.60
C LEU A 139 6.02 -11.26 4.90
N PRO A 140 4.76 -10.78 4.84
CA PRO A 140 3.89 -10.73 6.01
C PRO A 140 3.47 -12.15 6.42
N VAL A 141 3.52 -12.45 7.72
CA VAL A 141 3.17 -13.78 8.27
C VAL A 141 1.71 -14.17 8.03
N TYR A 142 0.84 -13.22 7.78
CA TYR A 142 -0.58 -13.42 7.48
C TYR A 142 -0.86 -13.41 5.96
N GLY A 143 0.14 -13.15 5.12
CA GLY A 143 0.01 -13.14 3.66
C GLY A 143 -0.11 -14.54 3.07
N SER A 144 -0.69 -14.63 1.87
CA SER A 144 -0.94 -15.88 1.15
C SER A 144 0.34 -16.70 0.90
N PHE A 145 1.43 -16.05 0.54
CA PHE A 145 2.72 -16.71 0.31
C PHE A 145 3.27 -17.35 1.60
N TYR A 146 3.23 -16.62 2.73
CA TYR A 146 3.67 -17.17 4.01
C TYR A 146 2.82 -18.37 4.48
N LYS A 147 1.49 -18.26 4.33
CA LYS A 147 0.54 -19.35 4.66
C LYS A 147 0.82 -20.61 3.84
N ALA A 148 1.20 -20.44 2.57
CA ALA A 148 1.55 -21.54 1.68
C ALA A 148 2.94 -22.15 1.97
N GLY A 149 3.73 -21.56 2.84
CA GLY A 149 5.02 -22.09 3.24
C GLY A 149 6.24 -21.37 2.67
N VAL A 150 6.08 -20.30 1.89
CA VAL A 150 7.19 -19.43 1.47
C VAL A 150 7.81 -18.76 2.69
N ARG A 151 9.12 -18.61 2.70
CA ARG A 151 9.90 -18.02 3.80
C ARG A 151 10.91 -17.01 3.28
N PRO A 152 11.34 -16.03 4.11
CA PRO A 152 12.50 -15.22 3.79
C PRO A 152 13.71 -16.12 3.53
N GLY A 153 14.45 -15.81 2.48
CA GLY A 153 15.57 -16.66 2.02
C GLY A 153 15.23 -17.60 0.87
N ASP A 154 13.96 -17.81 0.55
CA ASP A 154 13.56 -18.58 -0.62
C ASP A 154 13.86 -17.81 -1.91
N VAL A 155 14.12 -18.57 -2.97
CA VAL A 155 14.18 -18.06 -4.34
C VAL A 155 12.98 -18.61 -5.11
N VAL A 156 12.15 -17.74 -5.64
CA VAL A 156 11.04 -18.13 -6.53
C VAL A 156 11.58 -18.18 -7.95
N GLU A 157 11.60 -19.37 -8.56
CA GLU A 157 12.17 -19.61 -9.88
C GLU A 157 11.11 -19.70 -10.99
N SER A 158 9.86 -20.02 -10.62
CA SER A 158 8.74 -20.12 -11.58
C SER A 158 7.39 -19.85 -10.93
N VAL A 159 6.44 -19.42 -11.75
CA VAL A 159 5.02 -19.25 -11.38
C VAL A 159 4.17 -20.01 -12.39
N ASN A 160 3.33 -20.94 -11.95
CA ASN A 160 2.50 -21.79 -12.80
C ASN A 160 3.33 -22.53 -13.89
N GLY A 161 4.54 -22.96 -13.53
CA GLY A 161 5.49 -23.59 -14.44
C GLY A 161 6.20 -22.63 -15.42
N ILE A 162 5.85 -21.36 -15.44
CA ILE A 162 6.51 -20.35 -16.29
C ILE A 162 7.79 -19.89 -15.58
N PRO A 163 8.99 -20.12 -16.18
CA PRO A 163 10.25 -19.73 -15.57
C PRO A 163 10.43 -18.20 -15.56
N LEU A 164 11.10 -17.72 -14.53
CA LEU A 164 11.46 -16.32 -14.35
C LEU A 164 12.89 -16.08 -14.82
N ASP A 165 13.18 -14.88 -15.33
CA ASP A 165 14.55 -14.43 -15.58
C ASP A 165 15.22 -13.90 -14.29
N SER A 166 16.47 -13.44 -14.38
CA SER A 166 17.24 -12.94 -13.22
C SER A 166 16.68 -11.67 -12.58
N LYS A 167 15.73 -11.00 -13.24
CA LYS A 167 14.98 -9.84 -12.75
C LYS A 167 13.59 -10.18 -12.24
N GLY A 168 13.22 -11.48 -12.22
CA GLY A 168 11.89 -11.92 -11.84
C GLY A 168 10.82 -11.64 -12.90
N LEU A 169 11.22 -11.51 -14.17
CA LEU A 169 10.31 -11.28 -15.30
C LEU A 169 9.97 -12.58 -16.00
N ILE A 170 8.77 -12.65 -16.55
CA ILE A 170 8.34 -13.70 -17.49
C ILE A 170 8.43 -13.16 -18.92
N LYS A 171 8.58 -14.06 -19.90
CA LYS A 171 8.55 -13.71 -21.31
C LYS A 171 7.12 -13.88 -21.84
N ASP A 172 6.38 -12.79 -21.96
CA ASP A 172 5.06 -12.79 -22.61
C ASP A 172 5.22 -12.65 -24.12
N PRO A 173 4.50 -13.48 -24.95
CA PRO A 173 4.65 -13.45 -26.41
C PRO A 173 4.25 -12.13 -27.07
N ALA A 174 3.37 -11.36 -26.45
CA ALA A 174 2.84 -10.11 -26.99
C ALA A 174 3.50 -8.85 -26.36
N LEU A 175 3.79 -8.93 -25.07
CA LEU A 175 4.25 -7.79 -24.26
C LEU A 175 5.74 -7.85 -23.93
N GLY A 176 6.45 -8.91 -24.38
CA GLY A 176 7.86 -9.10 -24.08
C GLY A 176 8.12 -9.41 -22.59
N PRO A 177 9.18 -8.85 -21.98
CA PRO A 177 9.44 -9.05 -20.56
C PRO A 177 8.35 -8.36 -19.70
N VAL A 178 7.70 -9.16 -18.83
CA VAL A 178 6.62 -8.68 -17.92
C VAL A 178 6.93 -9.16 -16.51
N SER A 179 6.69 -8.34 -15.50
CA SER A 179 6.82 -8.74 -14.10
C SER A 179 5.96 -9.96 -13.79
N ALA A 180 6.49 -10.91 -13.01
CA ALA A 180 5.75 -12.08 -12.53
C ALA A 180 4.45 -11.71 -11.76
N ASN A 181 4.36 -10.49 -11.20
CA ASN A 181 3.15 -9.96 -10.57
C ASN A 181 1.93 -10.06 -11.50
N PHE A 182 2.13 -10.00 -12.81
CA PHE A 182 1.07 -10.18 -13.80
C PHE A 182 0.31 -11.50 -13.60
N LEU A 183 1.01 -12.59 -13.28
CA LEU A 183 0.40 -13.92 -13.14
C LEU A 183 -0.43 -14.08 -11.87
N PHE A 184 0.01 -13.51 -10.77
CA PHE A 184 -0.63 -13.75 -9.47
C PHE A 184 -1.37 -12.53 -8.89
N ARG A 185 -1.29 -11.37 -9.55
CA ARG A 185 -2.03 -10.17 -9.14
C ARG A 185 -2.95 -9.67 -10.24
N ASP A 186 -2.39 -9.30 -11.41
CA ASP A 186 -3.18 -8.63 -12.44
C ASP A 186 -4.14 -9.59 -13.15
N SER A 187 -3.76 -10.83 -13.37
CA SER A 187 -4.58 -11.85 -14.05
C SER A 187 -5.25 -12.87 -13.13
N ALA A 188 -4.92 -12.88 -11.82
CA ALA A 188 -5.55 -13.75 -10.83
C ALA A 188 -6.58 -13.02 -9.94
N LYS A 189 -7.48 -13.68 -9.24
CA LYS A 189 -8.45 -13.14 -8.29
C LYS A 189 -8.26 -13.76 -6.90
N PRO A 190 -8.67 -13.09 -5.83
CA PRO A 190 -8.71 -13.72 -4.52
C PRO A 190 -9.51 -15.03 -4.57
N GLY A 191 -8.93 -16.11 -4.03
CA GLY A 191 -9.47 -17.46 -4.09
C GLY A 191 -8.84 -18.36 -5.15
N ASP A 192 -8.19 -17.81 -6.19
CA ASP A 192 -7.44 -18.61 -7.17
C ASP A 192 -6.21 -19.24 -6.53
N THR A 193 -5.78 -20.39 -7.05
CA THR A 193 -4.55 -21.06 -6.65
C THR A 193 -3.52 -20.93 -7.75
N ILE A 194 -2.29 -20.59 -7.36
CA ILE A 194 -1.12 -20.61 -8.23
C ILE A 194 -0.09 -21.59 -7.68
N THR A 195 0.77 -22.10 -8.56
CA THR A 195 1.88 -22.96 -8.17
C THR A 195 3.19 -22.19 -8.28
N LEU A 196 3.96 -22.16 -7.19
CA LEU A 196 5.31 -21.58 -7.16
C LEU A 196 6.35 -22.68 -7.20
N GLY A 197 7.26 -22.62 -8.16
CA GLY A 197 8.53 -23.36 -8.08
C GLY A 197 9.53 -22.51 -7.30
N ILE A 198 9.97 -23.01 -6.17
CA ILE A 198 10.91 -22.29 -5.30
C ILE A 198 12.16 -23.13 -5.05
N ARG A 199 13.21 -22.45 -4.63
CA ARG A 199 14.43 -23.08 -4.14
C ARG A 199 14.75 -22.55 -2.76
N ARG A 200 15.01 -23.46 -1.82
CA ARG A 200 15.32 -23.13 -0.41
C ARG A 200 16.71 -23.63 -0.05
N LYS A 201 17.52 -22.74 0.55
CA LYS A 201 18.85 -23.09 1.05
C LYS A 201 18.72 -23.88 2.36
N GLY A 202 19.27 -25.08 2.41
CA GLY A 202 19.36 -25.90 3.60
C GLY A 202 20.46 -25.41 4.57
N LYS A 203 20.45 -25.96 5.78
CA LYS A 203 21.48 -25.68 6.79
C LYS A 203 22.86 -26.19 6.40
N ASP A 204 22.92 -27.21 5.57
CA ASP A 204 24.13 -27.79 4.98
C ASP A 204 24.70 -26.96 3.82
N GLY A 205 24.06 -25.85 3.47
CA GLY A 205 24.44 -25.01 2.34
C GLY A 205 23.91 -25.47 1.00
N SER A 206 23.31 -26.65 0.92
CA SER A 206 22.66 -27.14 -0.30
C SER A 206 21.40 -26.35 -0.60
N SER A 207 21.02 -26.28 -1.88
CA SER A 207 19.82 -25.59 -2.30
C SER A 207 18.84 -26.59 -2.93
N GLN A 208 17.69 -26.77 -2.29
CA GLN A 208 16.70 -27.78 -2.68
C GLN A 208 15.51 -27.15 -3.41
N PRO A 209 15.14 -27.66 -4.60
CA PRO A 209 13.92 -27.24 -5.28
C PRO A 209 12.70 -27.81 -4.58
N MET A 210 11.62 -27.05 -4.56
CA MET A 210 10.31 -27.48 -4.06
C MET A 210 9.18 -26.72 -4.75
N THR A 211 8.00 -27.30 -4.71
CA THR A 211 6.80 -26.72 -5.31
C THR A 211 5.79 -26.42 -4.21
N LEU A 212 5.17 -25.24 -4.24
CA LEU A 212 4.17 -24.81 -3.29
C LEU A 212 2.92 -24.32 -4.03
N ASP A 213 1.77 -24.83 -3.62
CA ASP A 213 0.48 -24.29 -4.07
C ASP A 213 0.03 -23.18 -3.13
N VAL A 214 -0.24 -22.03 -3.72
CA VAL A 214 -0.59 -20.80 -3.00
C VAL A 214 -2.01 -20.41 -3.35
N LYS A 215 -2.91 -20.48 -2.37
CA LYS A 215 -4.24 -19.89 -2.48
C LYS A 215 -4.12 -18.38 -2.27
N LEU A 216 -4.37 -17.62 -3.31
CA LEU A 216 -4.26 -16.16 -3.30
C LEU A 216 -5.39 -15.53 -2.49
N ASP A 217 -5.06 -14.53 -1.69
CA ASP A 217 -6.01 -13.75 -0.92
C ASP A 217 -5.59 -12.27 -0.83
N ARG A 218 -6.25 -11.49 0.00
CA ARG A 218 -5.95 -10.09 0.27
C ARG A 218 -5.43 -9.83 1.67
N SER A 219 -5.13 -10.88 2.42
CA SER A 219 -4.77 -10.76 3.82
C SER A 219 -3.52 -9.91 4.06
N ALA A 220 -2.61 -9.84 3.08
CA ALA A 220 -1.45 -8.96 3.16
C ALA A 220 -1.80 -7.47 3.26
N LEU A 221 -2.91 -7.04 2.64
CA LEU A 221 -3.45 -5.68 2.76
C LEU A 221 -4.37 -5.53 3.97
N GLU A 222 -5.33 -6.44 4.09
CA GLU A 222 -6.38 -6.38 5.11
C GLU A 222 -5.84 -6.60 6.52
N GLY A 223 -4.80 -7.42 6.64
CA GLY A 223 -4.11 -7.68 7.88
C GLY A 223 -2.97 -6.71 8.19
N ASP A 224 -2.69 -5.71 7.36
CA ASP A 224 -1.60 -4.77 7.63
C ASP A 224 -1.95 -3.83 8.79
N LEU A 225 -1.03 -3.70 9.76
CA LEU A 225 -1.15 -2.74 10.87
C LEU A 225 -1.25 -1.29 10.41
N VAL A 226 -0.66 -1.00 9.26
CA VAL A 226 -0.72 0.32 8.60
C VAL A 226 -1.38 0.09 7.25
N ASN A 227 -2.71 0.08 7.22
CA ASN A 227 -3.43 -0.13 5.97
C ASN A 227 -2.97 0.90 4.92
N PRO A 228 -2.38 0.47 3.80
CA PRO A 228 -1.79 1.38 2.82
C PRO A 228 -2.83 2.29 2.15
N ALA A 229 -4.04 1.81 1.93
CA ALA A 229 -5.10 2.59 1.31
C ALA A 229 -6.49 2.13 1.77
N PRO A 230 -6.92 2.51 2.96
CA PRO A 230 -8.29 2.27 3.35
C PRO A 230 -9.21 3.07 2.43
N PHE A 231 -10.05 2.37 1.67
CA PHE A 231 -11.17 3.00 0.95
C PHE A 231 -12.22 3.45 1.97
N ILE A 232 -11.92 4.51 2.69
CA ILE A 232 -12.81 5.06 3.70
C ILE A 232 -13.22 6.44 3.22
N SER A 233 -14.48 6.58 2.81
CA SER A 233 -15.06 7.88 2.44
C SER A 233 -15.01 8.86 3.62
N ASN A 234 -15.01 8.34 4.83
CA ASN A 234 -14.99 9.09 6.07
C ASN A 234 -13.96 8.48 7.04
N PRO A 235 -12.72 8.99 7.07
CA PRO A 235 -11.69 8.45 7.95
C PRO A 235 -12.09 8.60 9.43
N PRO A 236 -11.81 7.58 10.26
CA PRO A 236 -12.08 7.65 11.69
C PRO A 236 -11.16 8.65 12.39
N TYR A 237 -11.71 9.35 13.37
CA TYR A 237 -10.95 10.25 14.23
C TYR A 237 -11.63 10.43 15.59
N ARG A 238 -10.85 10.81 16.58
CA ARG A 238 -11.32 11.25 17.89
C ARG A 238 -10.68 12.59 18.24
N ILE A 239 -11.51 13.56 18.61
CA ILE A 239 -11.07 14.78 19.28
C ILE A 239 -11.46 14.64 20.74
N TYR A 240 -10.49 14.82 21.64
CA TYR A 240 -10.69 14.74 23.07
C TYR A 240 -9.93 15.88 23.75
N GLY A 241 -10.66 16.86 24.29
CA GLY A 241 -10.08 18.07 24.88
C GLY A 241 -9.27 18.93 23.92
N GLY A 242 -9.42 18.71 22.60
CA GLY A 242 -8.62 19.33 21.55
C GLY A 242 -7.45 18.49 21.05
N LEU A 243 -7.14 17.35 21.67
CA LEU A 243 -6.20 16.39 21.14
C LEU A 243 -6.88 15.56 20.02
N VAL A 244 -6.26 15.49 18.85
CA VAL A 244 -6.78 14.75 17.69
C VAL A 244 -6.05 13.43 17.53
N PHE A 245 -6.81 12.36 17.57
CA PHE A 245 -6.30 10.98 17.40
C PHE A 245 -6.88 10.35 16.14
N VAL A 246 -6.05 9.60 15.42
CA VAL A 246 -6.41 8.88 14.19
C VAL A 246 -5.66 7.55 14.10
N PRO A 247 -6.18 6.54 13.39
CA PRO A 247 -5.37 5.37 13.05
C PRO A 247 -4.29 5.74 12.03
N LEU A 248 -3.11 5.13 12.15
CA LEU A 248 -2.03 5.30 11.18
C LEU A 248 -2.35 4.55 9.90
N THR A 249 -2.39 5.25 8.78
CA THR A 249 -2.60 4.67 7.45
C THR A 249 -1.47 5.05 6.49
N GLY A 250 -1.29 4.28 5.42
CA GLY A 250 -0.33 4.59 4.37
C GLY A 250 -0.64 5.92 3.68
N ALA A 251 -1.92 6.22 3.44
CA ALA A 251 -2.35 7.50 2.90
C ALA A 251 -1.93 8.67 3.80
N MET A 252 -2.14 8.53 5.12
CA MET A 252 -1.72 9.53 6.10
C MET A 252 -0.20 9.69 6.12
N MET A 253 0.57 8.59 6.06
CA MET A 253 2.03 8.66 5.94
C MET A 253 2.47 9.41 4.68
N GLY A 254 1.78 9.20 3.56
CA GLY A 254 2.03 9.93 2.32
C GLY A 254 1.83 11.44 2.46
N GLU A 255 0.76 11.87 3.12
CA GLU A 255 0.50 13.30 3.38
C GLU A 255 1.50 13.89 4.40
N ILE A 256 1.80 13.19 5.48
CA ILE A 256 2.83 13.62 6.45
C ILE A 256 4.18 13.80 5.74
N ASN A 257 4.56 12.85 4.88
CA ASN A 257 5.81 12.93 4.12
C ASN A 257 5.86 14.18 3.21
N LYS A 258 4.77 14.50 2.51
CA LYS A 258 4.67 15.71 1.69
C LYS A 258 4.78 16.98 2.53
N LEU A 259 4.03 17.06 3.63
CA LEU A 259 4.02 18.23 4.52
C LEU A 259 5.38 18.46 5.20
N SER A 260 6.09 17.39 5.52
CA SER A 260 7.42 17.44 6.12
C SER A 260 8.57 17.55 5.09
N LYS A 261 8.27 17.87 3.83
CA LYS A 261 9.24 17.99 2.74
C LYS A 261 10.12 16.74 2.59
N ASN A 262 9.53 15.56 2.63
CA ASN A 262 10.18 14.25 2.59
C ASN A 262 11.05 13.91 3.82
N HIS A 263 10.78 14.52 4.96
CA HIS A 263 11.42 14.21 6.24
C HIS A 263 10.35 13.80 7.27
N PRO A 264 9.65 12.66 7.09
CA PRO A 264 8.61 12.24 8.02
C PRO A 264 9.19 11.94 9.41
N PRO A 265 8.40 12.08 10.48
CA PRO A 265 8.82 11.75 11.83
C PRO A 265 9.35 10.32 11.95
N LEU A 266 10.55 10.16 12.51
CA LEU A 266 11.24 8.86 12.57
C LEU A 266 10.45 7.79 13.33
N ASN A 267 9.75 8.16 14.39
CA ASN A 267 8.89 7.24 15.16
C ASN A 267 7.79 6.61 14.29
N LEU A 268 7.20 7.36 13.35
CA LEU A 268 6.19 6.84 12.44
C LEU A 268 6.82 5.95 11.36
N VAL A 269 7.98 6.35 10.82
CA VAL A 269 8.75 5.53 9.87
C VAL A 269 9.15 4.20 10.51
N GLU A 270 9.71 4.25 11.71
CA GLU A 270 10.12 3.06 12.45
C GLU A 270 8.92 2.12 12.70
N ALA A 271 7.77 2.66 13.07
CA ALA A 271 6.57 1.86 13.30
C ALA A 271 6.09 1.16 12.03
N THR A 272 6.16 1.81 10.86
CA THR A 272 5.79 1.18 9.58
C THR A 272 6.76 0.07 9.18
N GLN A 273 8.03 0.16 9.57
CA GLN A 273 9.05 -0.87 9.30
C GLN A 273 8.97 -2.04 10.27
N LYS A 274 8.69 -1.77 11.56
CA LYS A 274 8.64 -2.76 12.64
C LYS A 274 7.22 -3.25 12.94
N LYS A 275 6.29 -3.11 12.02
CA LYS A 275 4.87 -3.44 12.21
C LYS A 275 4.62 -4.88 12.70
N GLU A 276 5.44 -5.85 12.27
CA GLU A 276 5.34 -7.24 12.74
C GLU A 276 5.71 -7.39 14.23
N ASP A 277 6.72 -6.66 14.70
CA ASP A 277 7.13 -6.70 16.12
C ASP A 277 6.12 -5.96 17.00
N ILE A 278 5.48 -4.92 16.47
CA ILE A 278 4.38 -4.21 17.13
C ILE A 278 3.17 -5.15 17.29
N ARG A 279 2.84 -5.88 16.21
CA ARG A 279 1.76 -6.87 16.23
C ARG A 279 1.99 -7.99 17.25
N LYS A 280 3.22 -8.52 17.34
CA LYS A 280 3.59 -9.53 18.37
C LYS A 280 3.34 -9.05 19.80
N LYS A 281 3.34 -7.73 20.03
CA LYS A 281 2.99 -7.13 21.33
C LYS A 281 1.48 -7.00 21.55
N GLY A 282 0.65 -7.53 20.65
CA GLY A 282 -0.81 -7.52 20.77
C GLY A 282 -1.45 -6.20 20.34
N VAL A 283 -0.80 -5.44 19.46
CA VAL A 283 -1.36 -4.23 18.83
C VAL A 283 -1.96 -4.63 17.50
N ASP A 284 -3.23 -4.31 17.28
CA ASP A 284 -3.97 -4.62 16.05
C ASP A 284 -4.05 -3.42 15.09
N GLU A 285 -3.85 -2.21 15.63
CA GLU A 285 -3.87 -0.97 14.86
C GLU A 285 -3.03 0.11 15.58
N ILE A 286 -2.18 0.81 14.84
CA ILE A 286 -1.37 1.89 15.40
C ILE A 286 -2.21 3.16 15.44
N VAL A 287 -2.28 3.78 16.62
CA VAL A 287 -2.99 5.04 16.82
C VAL A 287 -2.01 6.20 16.96
N VAL A 288 -2.28 7.27 16.26
CA VAL A 288 -1.45 8.48 16.25
C VAL A 288 -2.19 9.65 16.91
N PHE A 289 -1.52 10.33 17.82
CA PHE A 289 -1.82 11.71 18.17
C PHE A 289 -1.34 12.58 17.02
N LEU A 290 -2.29 13.08 16.23
CA LEU A 290 -1.99 13.78 14.97
C LEU A 290 -1.66 15.25 15.20
N MET A 291 -2.44 15.94 16.03
CA MET A 291 -2.27 17.36 16.31
C MET A 291 -3.05 17.79 17.57
N ALA A 292 -2.68 18.94 18.12
CA ALA A 292 -3.43 19.63 19.16
C ALA A 292 -4.16 20.83 18.55
N LEU A 293 -5.49 20.89 18.70
CA LEU A 293 -6.26 22.09 18.41
C LEU A 293 -6.00 23.12 19.53
N PRO A 294 -5.92 24.41 19.20
CA PRO A 294 -5.59 25.44 20.18
C PRO A 294 -6.73 25.63 21.19
N THR A 295 -6.58 25.04 22.38
CA THR A 295 -7.47 25.19 23.54
C THR A 295 -6.65 25.40 24.80
N GLN A 296 -7.27 25.82 25.89
CA GLN A 296 -6.59 25.93 27.19
C GLN A 296 -6.12 24.55 27.70
N ALA A 297 -6.83 23.48 27.33
CA ALA A 297 -6.50 22.13 27.75
C ALA A 297 -5.30 21.52 26.99
N THR A 298 -4.91 22.08 25.84
CA THR A 298 -3.85 21.56 24.97
C THR A 298 -2.57 22.38 24.97
N LEU A 299 -2.45 23.34 25.87
CA LEU A 299 -1.25 24.18 25.98
C LEU A 299 0.00 23.33 26.21
N GLY A 300 1.02 23.50 25.35
CA GLY A 300 2.30 22.77 25.41
C GLY A 300 2.31 21.42 24.69
N TYR A 301 1.19 20.91 24.19
CA TYR A 301 1.14 19.59 23.53
C TYR A 301 1.33 19.62 22.01
N ALA A 302 1.26 20.77 21.36
CA ALA A 302 1.41 20.88 19.91
C ALA A 302 2.75 20.34 19.39
N GLN A 303 3.82 20.46 20.17
CA GLN A 303 5.16 20.03 19.79
C GLN A 303 5.33 18.48 19.84
N MET A 304 4.42 17.77 20.49
CA MET A 304 4.45 16.30 20.60
C MET A 304 3.83 15.60 19.39
N SER A 305 3.27 16.34 18.45
CA SER A 305 2.59 15.80 17.27
C SER A 305 3.50 15.85 16.02
N PRO A 306 3.36 14.87 15.09
CA PRO A 306 2.61 13.64 15.28
C PRO A 306 3.41 12.58 16.06
N SER A 307 2.75 11.85 16.94
CA SER A 307 3.38 10.77 17.72
C SER A 307 2.43 9.58 17.93
N ILE A 308 2.99 8.39 18.13
CA ILE A 308 2.21 7.17 18.39
C ILE A 308 1.73 7.19 19.83
N VAL A 309 0.46 6.86 20.04
CA VAL A 309 -0.12 6.66 21.38
C VAL A 309 0.18 5.24 21.83
N GLU A 310 0.93 5.11 22.93
CA GLU A 310 1.32 3.81 23.49
C GLU A 310 0.35 3.33 24.57
N LYS A 311 -0.01 4.24 25.52
CA LYS A 311 -0.87 3.88 26.63
C LYS A 311 -1.83 4.99 27.03
N VAL A 312 -2.94 4.59 27.62
CA VAL A 312 -3.85 5.49 28.35
C VAL A 312 -4.04 4.92 29.76
N ASN A 313 -3.75 5.74 30.77
CA ASN A 313 -3.82 5.35 32.19
C ASN A 313 -3.01 4.08 32.53
N GLY A 314 -1.85 3.89 31.86
CA GLY A 314 -1.01 2.71 32.03
C GLY A 314 -1.44 1.48 31.21
N VAL A 315 -2.61 1.52 30.55
CA VAL A 315 -3.12 0.42 29.69
C VAL A 315 -2.63 0.62 28.26
N GLN A 316 -1.99 -0.40 27.69
CA GLN A 316 -1.52 -0.38 26.31
C GLN A 316 -2.69 -0.20 25.33
N VAL A 317 -2.56 0.76 24.41
CA VAL A 317 -3.52 0.97 23.32
C VAL A 317 -3.30 -0.09 22.24
N LYS A 318 -4.34 -0.87 21.93
CA LYS A 318 -4.28 -1.96 20.95
C LYS A 318 -4.87 -1.60 19.60
N SER A 319 -5.80 -0.65 19.58
CA SER A 319 -6.48 -0.18 18.35
C SER A 319 -7.13 1.18 18.60
N PHE A 320 -7.60 1.82 17.54
CA PHE A 320 -8.36 3.07 17.64
C PHE A 320 -9.67 2.90 18.44
N LYS A 321 -10.36 1.80 18.22
CA LYS A 321 -11.55 1.43 19.03
C LYS A 321 -11.20 1.30 20.50
N HIS A 322 -10.08 0.66 20.83
CA HIS A 322 -9.62 0.49 22.20
C HIS A 322 -9.22 1.83 22.84
N LEU A 323 -8.55 2.74 22.09
CA LEU A 323 -8.30 4.11 22.56
C LEU A 323 -9.60 4.80 22.97
N ASN A 324 -10.63 4.74 22.10
CA ASN A 324 -11.93 5.33 22.38
C ASN A 324 -12.55 4.79 23.67
N GLN A 325 -12.51 3.48 23.87
CA GLN A 325 -13.00 2.83 25.09
C GLN A 325 -12.27 3.35 26.33
N LEU A 326 -10.94 3.45 26.28
CA LEU A 326 -10.13 3.92 27.41
C LEU A 326 -10.40 5.40 27.75
N LEU A 327 -10.61 6.25 26.76
CA LEU A 327 -10.92 7.67 26.97
C LEU A 327 -12.38 7.91 27.41
N ASP A 328 -13.28 6.99 27.12
CA ASP A 328 -14.69 7.06 27.55
C ASP A 328 -14.89 6.59 29.01
N LEU A 329 -13.91 5.86 29.58
CA LEU A 329 -13.94 5.45 30.98
C LEU A 329 -13.67 6.66 31.91
N PRO A 330 -14.15 6.60 33.18
CA PRO A 330 -13.74 7.57 34.19
C PRO A 330 -12.22 7.57 34.40
N ALA A 331 -11.62 8.76 34.30
CA ALA A 331 -10.18 8.91 34.45
C ALA A 331 -9.78 8.76 35.94
N PRO A 332 -8.70 8.06 36.27
CA PRO A 332 -8.16 8.02 37.64
C PRO A 332 -7.89 9.45 38.15
N GLY A 333 -8.49 9.81 39.29
CA GLY A 333 -8.36 11.16 39.84
C GLY A 333 -8.89 12.28 38.93
N GLY A 334 -9.79 11.95 37.98
CA GLY A 334 -10.37 12.91 37.02
C GLY A 334 -9.44 13.38 35.90
N THR A 335 -8.27 12.73 35.75
CA THR A 335 -7.27 13.11 34.73
C THR A 335 -6.75 11.89 33.99
N HIS A 336 -6.91 11.87 32.68
CA HIS A 336 -6.26 10.86 31.83
C HIS A 336 -4.77 11.14 31.67
N ARG A 337 -3.98 10.09 31.78
CA ARG A 337 -2.57 10.06 31.45
C ARG A 337 -2.42 9.35 30.10
N ILE A 338 -1.96 10.07 29.09
CA ILE A 338 -1.78 9.56 27.73
C ILE A 338 -0.28 9.53 27.43
N GLU A 339 0.28 8.34 27.21
CA GLU A 339 1.70 8.14 26.91
C GLU A 339 1.90 8.02 25.40
N VAL A 340 2.90 8.73 24.87
CA VAL A 340 3.23 8.79 23.44
C VAL A 340 4.72 8.59 23.20
N THR A 341 5.11 8.29 21.97
CA THR A 341 6.50 8.00 21.60
C THR A 341 7.42 9.23 21.55
N GLN A 342 6.88 10.45 21.57
CA GLN A 342 7.66 11.69 21.47
C GLN A 342 7.71 12.44 22.80
N GLN A 343 8.87 12.97 23.13
CA GLN A 343 9.05 13.76 24.38
C GLN A 343 8.10 14.95 24.46
N PRO A 344 7.57 15.29 25.63
CA PRO A 344 7.90 14.74 26.97
C PRO A 344 7.23 13.39 27.30
N TYR A 345 6.82 12.58 26.36
CA TYR A 345 6.27 11.23 26.43
C TYR A 345 4.91 11.07 27.12
N THR A 346 4.41 12.09 27.82
CA THR A 346 3.16 11.97 28.56
C THR A 346 2.34 13.24 28.51
N MET A 347 1.08 13.12 28.14
CA MET A 347 0.08 14.17 28.22
C MET A 347 -0.88 13.89 29.39
N TYR A 348 -1.29 14.92 30.08
CA TYR A 348 -2.29 14.86 31.14
C TYR A 348 -3.52 15.66 30.72
N MET A 349 -4.67 15.02 30.65
CA MET A 349 -5.92 15.64 30.21
C MET A 349 -7.00 15.50 31.29
N SER A 350 -7.32 16.60 31.97
CA SER A 350 -8.45 16.64 32.89
C SER A 350 -9.76 16.41 32.13
N GLN A 351 -10.61 15.49 32.58
CA GLN A 351 -11.92 15.23 31.96
C GLN A 351 -12.82 16.47 31.98
N LYS A 352 -12.75 17.26 33.07
CA LYS A 352 -13.51 18.50 33.20
C LYS A 352 -13.08 19.54 32.16
N GLU A 353 -11.78 19.75 31.98
CA GLU A 353 -11.26 20.71 31.03
C GLU A 353 -11.41 20.18 29.58
N ALA A 354 -11.26 18.89 29.36
CA ALA A 354 -11.56 18.26 28.07
C ALA A 354 -13.02 18.54 27.65
N ALA A 355 -13.99 18.32 28.54
CA ALA A 355 -15.40 18.56 28.24
C ALA A 355 -15.72 20.02 27.92
N LYS A 356 -15.01 20.99 28.54
CA LYS A 356 -15.15 22.40 28.21
C LYS A 356 -14.56 22.71 26.81
N ALA A 357 -13.36 22.19 26.54
CA ALA A 357 -12.69 22.37 25.26
C ALA A 357 -13.49 21.72 24.11
N ASP A 358 -14.04 20.54 24.34
CA ASP A 358 -14.86 19.82 23.37
C ASP A 358 -16.13 20.63 23.00
N ARG A 359 -16.83 21.20 23.96
CA ARG A 359 -17.99 22.11 23.70
C ARG A 359 -17.58 23.30 22.87
N PHE A 360 -16.44 23.93 23.20
CA PHE A 360 -15.93 25.09 22.49
C PHE A 360 -15.60 24.73 21.01
N ILE A 361 -14.97 23.57 20.78
CA ILE A 361 -14.62 23.07 19.43
C ILE A 361 -15.90 22.78 18.63
N GLN A 362 -16.88 22.11 19.25
CA GLN A 362 -18.16 21.80 18.59
C GLN A 362 -18.90 23.04 18.10
N MET A 363 -18.90 24.11 18.89
CA MET A 363 -19.59 25.36 18.53
C MET A 363 -18.88 26.15 17.43
N ARG A 364 -17.58 26.00 17.25
CA ARG A 364 -16.78 26.90 16.40
C ARG A 364 -16.11 26.25 15.21
N ALA A 365 -15.80 24.95 15.26
CA ALA A 365 -14.95 24.33 14.26
C ALA A 365 -15.45 22.97 13.77
N VAL A 366 -15.70 22.02 14.67
CA VAL A 366 -15.97 20.62 14.32
C VAL A 366 -17.18 20.12 15.10
N PRO A 367 -18.36 20.01 14.48
CA PRO A 367 -19.60 19.64 15.20
C PRO A 367 -19.58 18.18 15.71
N VAL A 368 -18.82 17.30 15.07
CA VAL A 368 -18.69 15.87 15.44
C VAL A 368 -17.27 15.63 15.93
N LEU A 369 -17.13 15.23 17.20
CA LEU A 369 -15.81 15.01 17.83
C LEU A 369 -15.29 13.58 17.69
N ARG A 370 -16.12 12.68 17.24
CA ARG A 370 -15.77 11.27 17.06
C ARG A 370 -16.43 10.71 15.81
N ARG A 371 -15.64 9.94 15.08
CA ARG A 371 -16.08 9.10 13.98
C ARG A 371 -15.32 7.77 14.11
N ASP A 372 -16.08 6.68 14.22
CA ASP A 372 -15.55 5.30 14.30
C ASP A 372 -15.41 4.68 12.91
#